data_ab46a956fc6b0bc0c61d8604047e1619
#
_entry.id   ab46a956fc6b0bc0c61d8604047e1619
#
_cell.length_a   1.000
_cell.length_b   1.000
_cell.length_c   1.000
_cell.angle_alpha   90.00
_cell.angle_beta   90.00
_cell.angle_gamma   90.00
#
_symmetry.space_group_name_H-M   'P 1'
#
loop_
_entity.id
_entity.type
_entity.pdbx_description
1 polymer ?
#
loop_
_entity_poly.entity_id
_entity_poly.type
_entity_poly.pdbx_seq_one_letter_code
_entity_poly.pdbx_strand_id
1 'polypeptide(L)'
;MLGSDGIVAITEDFVPIMQSAFKVNADRITVIPNWAPLASLPVLDKSNPWSRSMGLDEHFVFLYSGTLGMKHNPETLLQLALQYRDNPAVRVLIISEGIGARWLLDKKEEHQLKNLHVLAYQPFKIMPEVMASADVLVTVLEPDAGIFSVPSKVLTYLCAQRPLLLAVPGVNLASRVIVATQAGISVEPTDLPGFLRAAESLRSNPSRAQACATAGRVYAEQTFNIERIAARFCKVLAIPAPEPRQALAAV
;
A
#
# COMPACT_ATOMS: atom_id res chain seq x y z
N MET A 1 1.29 6.57 -29.03
CA MET A 1 2.71 6.84 -28.68
C MET A 1 3.52 7.48 -29.80
N LEU A 2 3.29 7.13 -31.10
CA LEU A 2 4.06 7.72 -32.21
C LEU A 2 3.81 9.21 -32.44
N GLY A 3 2.68 9.76 -32.02
CA GLY A 3 2.31 11.16 -32.21
C GLY A 3 2.52 12.08 -30.98
N SER A 4 3.18 11.61 -29.92
CA SER A 4 3.50 12.42 -28.75
C SER A 4 4.96 12.83 -28.73
N ASP A 5 5.28 14.05 -28.28
CA ASP A 5 6.65 14.57 -28.22
C ASP A 5 7.45 13.95 -27.05
N GLY A 6 6.78 13.67 -25.93
CA GLY A 6 7.36 13.03 -24.76
C GLY A 6 6.41 11.99 -24.15
N ILE A 7 6.97 11.04 -23.42
CA ILE A 7 6.24 9.96 -22.74
C ILE A 7 6.70 9.91 -21.29
N VAL A 8 5.75 9.86 -20.35
CA VAL A 8 6.05 9.63 -18.94
C VAL A 8 5.73 8.17 -18.61
N ALA A 9 6.74 7.45 -18.14
CA ALA A 9 6.59 6.10 -17.58
C ALA A 9 6.60 6.18 -16.04
N ILE A 10 5.84 5.30 -15.38
CA ILE A 10 5.76 5.29 -13.90
C ILE A 10 6.83 4.39 -13.25
N THR A 11 7.55 3.62 -14.04
CA THR A 11 8.63 2.73 -13.60
C THR A 11 9.63 2.50 -14.73
N GLU A 12 10.89 2.29 -14.38
CA GLU A 12 11.94 1.90 -15.31
C GLU A 12 11.62 0.58 -16.04
N ASP A 13 10.83 -0.31 -15.44
CA ASP A 13 10.44 -1.59 -16.06
C ASP A 13 9.66 -1.41 -17.37
N PHE A 14 9.00 -0.28 -17.57
CA PHE A 14 8.24 -0.01 -18.78
C PHE A 14 9.10 0.53 -19.93
N VAL A 15 10.30 1.04 -19.64
CA VAL A 15 11.19 1.62 -20.66
C VAL A 15 11.57 0.58 -21.74
N PRO A 16 12.09 -0.63 -21.40
CA PRO A 16 12.42 -1.64 -22.40
C PRO A 16 11.20 -2.07 -23.24
N ILE A 17 10.03 -2.13 -22.62
CA ILE A 17 8.79 -2.51 -23.31
C ILE A 17 8.39 -1.43 -24.33
N MET A 18 8.45 -0.15 -23.94
CA MET A 18 8.16 0.98 -24.83
C MET A 18 9.15 1.01 -26.02
N GLN A 19 10.42 0.75 -25.78
CA GLN A 19 11.44 0.70 -26.82
C GLN A 19 11.27 -0.50 -27.77
N SER A 20 11.06 -1.70 -27.22
CA SER A 20 11.01 -2.92 -28.04
C SER A 20 9.69 -3.08 -28.80
N ALA A 21 8.55 -2.96 -28.08
CA ALA A 21 7.23 -3.20 -28.66
C ALA A 21 6.69 -2.00 -29.45
N PHE A 22 6.98 -0.76 -29.01
CA PHE A 22 6.41 0.45 -29.59
C PHE A 22 7.44 1.32 -30.34
N LYS A 23 8.71 0.88 -30.41
CA LYS A 23 9.81 1.58 -31.10
C LYS A 23 9.99 3.04 -30.65
N VAL A 24 9.76 3.33 -29.37
CA VAL A 24 9.95 4.66 -28.80
C VAL A 24 11.43 4.88 -28.52
N ASN A 25 11.97 6.05 -28.92
CA ASN A 25 13.34 6.42 -28.55
C ASN A 25 13.47 6.70 -27.07
N ALA A 26 14.62 6.32 -26.47
CA ALA A 26 14.87 6.47 -25.03
C ALA A 26 14.81 7.94 -24.55
N ASP A 27 15.30 8.86 -25.37
CA ASP A 27 15.32 10.31 -25.11
C ASP A 27 13.93 10.94 -24.97
N ARG A 28 12.90 10.27 -25.49
CA ARG A 28 11.49 10.67 -25.37
C ARG A 28 10.79 10.10 -24.13
N ILE A 29 11.45 9.21 -23.38
CA ILE A 29 10.87 8.56 -22.20
C ILE A 29 11.47 9.18 -20.94
N THR A 30 10.60 9.72 -20.09
CA THR A 30 10.98 10.19 -18.76
C THR A 30 10.27 9.35 -17.72
N VAL A 31 11.01 8.76 -16.79
CA VAL A 31 10.40 7.99 -15.71
C VAL A 31 10.07 8.93 -14.55
N ILE A 32 8.79 9.08 -14.25
CA ILE A 32 8.28 9.80 -13.08
C ILE A 32 7.43 8.81 -12.28
N PRO A 33 7.95 8.26 -11.17
CA PRO A 33 7.21 7.31 -10.36
C PRO A 33 5.90 7.89 -9.82
N ASN A 34 4.90 7.02 -9.62
CA ASN A 34 3.67 7.39 -8.93
C ASN A 34 3.95 7.81 -7.48
N TRP A 35 3.07 8.61 -6.93
CA TRP A 35 3.13 9.12 -5.56
C TRP A 35 1.78 9.03 -4.86
N ALA A 36 1.77 9.23 -3.55
CA ALA A 36 0.57 9.45 -2.77
C ALA A 36 0.46 10.91 -2.32
N PRO A 37 -0.76 11.40 -2.03
CA PRO A 37 -0.98 12.78 -1.56
C PRO A 37 -0.53 12.93 -0.10
N LEU A 38 0.78 13.00 0.12
CA LEU A 38 1.44 12.97 1.42
C LEU A 38 0.84 14.00 2.41
N ALA A 39 0.56 15.22 1.92
CA ALA A 39 -0.04 16.29 2.73
C ALA A 39 -1.44 15.95 3.26
N SER A 40 -2.19 15.09 2.55
CA SER A 40 -3.52 14.63 2.96
C SER A 40 -3.48 13.36 3.83
N LEU A 41 -2.28 12.85 4.11
CA LEU A 41 -2.04 11.60 4.84
C LEU A 41 -1.10 11.87 6.03
N PRO A 42 -1.53 12.66 7.01
CA PRO A 42 -0.74 12.90 8.22
C PRO A 42 -0.58 11.60 9.02
N VAL A 43 0.50 11.53 9.77
CA VAL A 43 0.69 10.47 10.76
C VAL A 43 -0.22 10.76 11.95
N LEU A 44 -1.05 9.81 12.32
CA LEU A 44 -1.97 9.90 13.44
C LEU A 44 -1.71 8.77 14.44
N ASP A 45 -2.15 8.99 15.67
CA ASP A 45 -2.15 7.97 16.71
C ASP A 45 -3.11 6.82 16.37
N LYS A 46 -2.77 5.63 16.82
CA LYS A 46 -3.62 4.46 16.66
C LYS A 46 -4.97 4.65 17.34
N SER A 47 -4.96 5.13 18.58
CA SER A 47 -6.18 5.48 19.31
C SER A 47 -6.71 6.82 18.81
N ASN A 48 -7.55 6.79 17.81
CA ASN A 48 -8.21 7.93 17.18
C ASN A 48 -9.73 7.79 17.21
N PRO A 49 -10.53 8.80 16.82
CA PRO A 49 -11.99 8.71 16.87
C PRO A 49 -12.55 7.50 16.12
N TRP A 50 -12.01 7.19 14.93
CA TRP A 50 -12.51 6.08 14.14
C TRP A 50 -12.14 4.72 14.77
N SER A 51 -10.89 4.51 15.21
CA SER A 51 -10.48 3.24 15.85
C SER A 51 -11.28 2.94 17.10
N ARG A 52 -11.53 3.96 17.95
CA ARG A 52 -12.37 3.81 19.14
C ARG A 52 -13.82 3.48 18.79
N SER A 53 -14.39 4.13 17.77
CA SER A 53 -15.77 3.84 17.35
C SER A 53 -15.94 2.41 16.83
N MET A 54 -14.84 1.81 16.32
CA MET A 54 -14.80 0.45 15.82
C MET A 54 -14.29 -0.58 16.83
N GLY A 55 -13.92 -0.16 18.05
CA GLY A 55 -13.34 -1.02 19.08
C GLY A 55 -12.02 -1.66 18.67
N LEU A 56 -11.18 -0.92 17.91
CA LEU A 56 -9.92 -1.43 17.35
C LEU A 56 -8.67 -0.94 18.08
N ASP A 57 -8.79 0.11 18.89
CA ASP A 57 -7.67 0.82 19.48
C ASP A 57 -6.89 -0.03 20.50
N GLU A 58 -7.55 -1.00 21.15
CA GLU A 58 -6.92 -1.93 22.10
C GLU A 58 -6.48 -3.28 21.47
N HIS A 59 -6.72 -3.47 20.15
CA HIS A 59 -6.41 -4.73 19.47
C HIS A 59 -5.22 -4.57 18.54
N PHE A 60 -4.45 -5.63 18.32
CA PHE A 60 -3.47 -5.66 17.25
C PHE A 60 -4.18 -5.84 15.89
N VAL A 61 -4.04 -4.88 15.00
CA VAL A 61 -4.82 -4.79 13.75
C VAL A 61 -3.93 -4.98 12.53
N PHE A 62 -4.19 -6.06 11.77
CA PHE A 62 -3.76 -6.18 10.38
C PHE A 62 -4.81 -5.58 9.46
N LEU A 63 -4.46 -4.57 8.68
CA LEU A 63 -5.40 -3.87 7.80
C LEU A 63 -5.05 -4.07 6.32
N TYR A 64 -6.02 -4.55 5.55
CA TYR A 64 -6.05 -4.44 4.10
C TYR A 64 -7.11 -3.43 3.68
N SER A 65 -6.76 -2.42 2.86
CA SER A 65 -7.71 -1.45 2.32
C SER A 65 -7.52 -1.29 0.82
N GLY A 66 -8.59 -1.43 0.05
CA GLY A 66 -8.61 -1.25 -1.40
C GLY A 66 -9.33 -2.38 -2.13
N THR A 67 -9.31 -2.35 -3.46
CA THR A 67 -9.98 -3.36 -4.30
C THR A 67 -9.46 -4.77 -4.02
N LEU A 68 -10.38 -5.70 -3.80
CA LEU A 68 -10.10 -7.10 -3.56
C LEU A 68 -10.93 -7.96 -4.54
N GLY A 69 -10.38 -8.20 -5.73
CA GLY A 69 -10.91 -9.22 -6.65
C GLY A 69 -10.34 -10.60 -6.31
N MET A 70 -10.91 -11.67 -6.86
CA MET A 70 -10.38 -13.04 -6.65
C MET A 70 -8.92 -13.16 -7.08
N LYS A 71 -8.53 -12.46 -8.14
CA LYS A 71 -7.14 -12.38 -8.58
C LYS A 71 -6.20 -11.55 -7.68
N HIS A 72 -6.65 -11.05 -6.55
CA HIS A 72 -5.78 -10.50 -5.50
C HIS A 72 -5.50 -11.51 -4.38
N ASN A 73 -5.83 -12.79 -4.61
CA ASN A 73 -5.63 -13.88 -3.67
C ASN A 73 -6.19 -13.60 -2.25
N PRO A 74 -7.52 -13.45 -2.09
CA PRO A 74 -8.13 -13.22 -0.77
C PRO A 74 -7.89 -14.37 0.22
N GLU A 75 -7.53 -15.56 -0.27
CA GLU A 75 -7.17 -16.71 0.56
C GLU A 75 -6.03 -16.40 1.52
N THR A 76 -5.02 -15.62 1.11
CA THR A 76 -3.92 -15.21 1.98
C THR A 76 -4.43 -14.40 3.19
N LEU A 77 -5.44 -13.55 3.00
CA LEU A 77 -6.07 -12.79 4.08
C LEU A 77 -6.95 -13.67 4.99
N LEU A 78 -7.61 -14.67 4.42
CA LEU A 78 -8.33 -15.68 5.19
C LEU A 78 -7.38 -16.48 6.07
N GLN A 79 -6.26 -16.94 5.53
CA GLN A 79 -5.27 -17.71 6.28
C GLN A 79 -4.63 -16.88 7.42
N LEU A 80 -4.45 -15.57 7.21
CA LEU A 80 -4.02 -14.65 8.27
C LEU A 80 -5.07 -14.61 9.40
N ALA A 81 -6.36 -14.52 9.07
CA ALA A 81 -7.42 -14.54 10.08
C ALA A 81 -7.51 -15.88 10.82
N LEU A 82 -7.36 -17.00 10.09
CA LEU A 82 -7.34 -18.35 10.67
C LEU A 82 -6.17 -18.55 11.64
N GLN A 83 -4.98 -18.02 11.34
CA GLN A 83 -3.81 -18.09 12.22
C GLN A 83 -4.08 -17.49 13.61
N TYR A 84 -4.87 -16.44 13.66
CA TYR A 84 -5.15 -15.71 14.91
C TYR A 84 -6.59 -15.91 15.42
N ARG A 85 -7.31 -16.95 14.94
CA ARG A 85 -8.73 -17.17 15.30
C ARG A 85 -8.98 -17.26 16.80
N ASP A 86 -8.05 -17.85 17.53
CA ASP A 86 -8.14 -18.09 18.98
C ASP A 86 -7.44 -17.00 19.80
N ASN A 87 -6.93 -15.96 19.15
CA ASN A 87 -6.29 -14.82 19.81
C ASN A 87 -7.25 -13.61 19.87
N PRO A 88 -7.91 -13.36 21.00
CA PRO A 88 -8.88 -12.26 21.11
C PRO A 88 -8.27 -10.86 20.99
N ALA A 89 -6.95 -10.73 21.10
CA ALA A 89 -6.26 -9.45 20.97
C ALA A 89 -5.93 -9.07 19.52
N VAL A 90 -6.15 -9.95 18.53
CA VAL A 90 -5.81 -9.69 17.12
C VAL A 90 -7.07 -9.51 16.28
N ARG A 91 -7.02 -8.55 15.37
CA ARG A 91 -8.05 -8.31 14.35
C ARG A 91 -7.44 -8.28 12.96
N VAL A 92 -8.11 -8.91 12.01
CA VAL A 92 -7.85 -8.79 10.57
C VAL A 92 -8.98 -7.95 9.98
N LEU A 93 -8.64 -6.75 9.57
CA LEU A 93 -9.60 -5.78 9.05
C LEU A 93 -9.42 -5.63 7.55
N ILE A 94 -10.50 -5.86 6.82
CA ILE A 94 -10.55 -5.73 5.36
C ILE A 94 -11.52 -4.61 5.02
N ILE A 95 -11.02 -3.56 4.37
CA ILE A 95 -11.85 -2.47 3.86
C ILE A 95 -11.89 -2.62 2.35
N SER A 96 -12.93 -3.24 1.86
CA SER A 96 -13.08 -3.57 0.44
C SER A 96 -14.52 -3.88 0.08
N GLU A 97 -14.80 -3.81 -1.20
CA GLU A 97 -16.06 -4.24 -1.81
C GLU A 97 -15.79 -5.17 -2.99
N GLY A 98 -16.84 -5.81 -3.50
CA GLY A 98 -16.78 -6.68 -4.65
C GLY A 98 -16.66 -8.17 -4.29
N ILE A 99 -16.23 -8.97 -5.27
CA ILE A 99 -16.32 -10.44 -5.20
C ILE A 99 -15.42 -11.04 -4.12
N GLY A 100 -14.20 -10.54 -3.96
CA GLY A 100 -13.26 -11.05 -2.95
C GLY A 100 -13.70 -10.69 -1.52
N ALA A 101 -14.31 -9.50 -1.33
CA ALA A 101 -14.85 -9.12 -0.03
C ALA A 101 -16.06 -9.99 0.36
N ARG A 102 -16.97 -10.27 -0.59
CA ARG A 102 -18.10 -11.19 -0.37
C ARG A 102 -17.60 -12.59 -0.05
N TRP A 103 -16.65 -13.10 -0.81
CA TRP A 103 -16.05 -14.40 -0.55
C TRP A 103 -15.45 -14.48 0.87
N LEU A 104 -14.78 -13.42 1.35
CA LEU A 104 -14.27 -13.37 2.73
C LEU A 104 -15.38 -13.35 3.77
N LEU A 105 -16.53 -12.71 3.49
CA LEU A 105 -17.70 -12.74 4.38
C LEU A 105 -18.26 -14.17 4.48
N ASP A 106 -18.41 -14.87 3.35
CA ASP A 106 -18.87 -16.25 3.34
C ASP A 106 -17.92 -17.16 4.14
N LYS A 107 -16.60 -17.00 3.94
CA LYS A 107 -15.58 -17.74 4.70
C LYS A 107 -15.53 -17.38 6.18
N LYS A 108 -15.79 -16.13 6.53
CA LYS A 108 -15.94 -15.71 7.94
C LYS A 108 -17.05 -16.47 8.65
N GLU A 109 -18.21 -16.60 8.01
CA GLU A 109 -19.34 -17.37 8.56
C GLU A 109 -19.03 -18.87 8.62
N GLU A 110 -18.48 -19.45 7.53
CA GLU A 110 -18.10 -20.86 7.44
C GLU A 110 -17.14 -21.28 8.55
N HIS A 111 -16.11 -20.46 8.82
CA HIS A 111 -15.09 -20.73 9.82
C HIS A 111 -15.36 -20.08 11.19
N GLN A 112 -16.48 -19.37 11.36
CA GLN A 112 -16.87 -18.67 12.58
C GLN A 112 -15.79 -17.70 13.09
N LEU A 113 -15.17 -16.91 12.19
CA LEU A 113 -14.05 -16.03 12.49
C LEU A 113 -14.51 -14.71 13.13
N LYS A 114 -14.43 -14.62 14.46
CA LYS A 114 -14.76 -13.41 15.22
C LYS A 114 -13.72 -12.28 15.02
N ASN A 115 -12.49 -12.64 14.69
CA ASN A 115 -11.38 -11.73 14.48
C ASN A 115 -11.26 -11.16 13.06
N LEU A 116 -12.08 -11.65 12.10
CA LEU A 116 -12.13 -11.13 10.72
C LEU A 116 -13.26 -10.10 10.60
N HIS A 117 -12.92 -8.89 10.21
CA HIS A 117 -13.86 -7.79 9.96
C HIS A 117 -13.76 -7.36 8.50
N VAL A 118 -14.89 -7.34 7.80
CA VAL A 118 -14.97 -6.87 6.41
C VAL A 118 -15.92 -5.69 6.37
N LEU A 119 -15.42 -4.53 5.95
CA LEU A 119 -16.15 -3.27 5.87
C LEU A 119 -16.16 -2.75 4.43
N ALA A 120 -17.19 -1.99 4.11
CA ALA A 120 -17.25 -1.21 2.87
C ALA A 120 -16.16 -0.12 2.81
N TYR A 121 -15.94 0.45 1.62
CA TYR A 121 -15.01 1.56 1.46
C TYR A 121 -15.34 2.72 2.39
N GLN A 122 -14.30 3.29 2.97
CA GLN A 122 -14.40 4.44 3.85
C GLN A 122 -14.15 5.74 3.06
N PRO A 123 -14.80 6.85 3.44
CA PRO A 123 -14.54 8.14 2.82
C PRO A 123 -13.08 8.56 2.90
N PHE A 124 -12.54 9.15 1.83
CA PHE A 124 -11.13 9.56 1.78
C PHE A 124 -10.72 10.48 2.95
N LYS A 125 -11.64 11.34 3.40
CA LYS A 125 -11.41 12.27 4.52
C LYS A 125 -10.97 11.57 5.81
N ILE A 126 -11.46 10.35 6.07
CA ILE A 126 -11.13 9.60 7.29
C ILE A 126 -10.05 8.53 7.06
N MET A 127 -9.54 8.40 5.83
CA MET A 127 -8.49 7.42 5.52
C MET A 127 -7.25 7.54 6.41
N PRO A 128 -6.78 8.73 6.81
CA PRO A 128 -5.68 8.84 7.77
C PRO A 128 -5.97 8.13 9.10
N GLU A 129 -7.19 8.29 9.66
CA GLU A 129 -7.61 7.62 10.89
C GLU A 129 -7.71 6.10 10.70
N VAL A 130 -8.27 5.68 9.57
CA VAL A 130 -8.39 4.27 9.19
C VAL A 130 -7.02 3.60 9.14
N MET A 131 -6.07 4.19 8.41
CA MET A 131 -4.72 3.63 8.29
C MET A 131 -3.94 3.68 9.60
N ALA A 132 -4.13 4.75 10.39
CA ALA A 132 -3.52 4.89 11.71
C ALA A 132 -4.01 3.83 12.70
N SER A 133 -5.21 3.28 12.51
CA SER A 133 -5.78 2.22 13.37
C SER A 133 -5.05 0.88 13.22
N ALA A 134 -4.26 0.69 12.15
CA ALA A 134 -3.50 -0.52 11.91
C ALA A 134 -2.20 -0.56 12.72
N ASP A 135 -1.78 -1.77 13.09
CA ASP A 135 -0.40 -2.07 13.51
C ASP A 135 0.44 -2.55 12.33
N VAL A 136 -0.21 -3.19 11.34
CA VAL A 136 0.43 -3.65 10.10
C VAL A 136 -0.51 -3.42 8.94
N LEU A 137 -0.01 -2.78 7.87
CA LEU A 137 -0.74 -2.60 6.62
C LEU A 137 -0.40 -3.72 5.63
N VAL A 138 -1.42 -4.39 5.11
CA VAL A 138 -1.28 -5.62 4.33
C VAL A 138 -1.58 -5.38 2.85
N THR A 139 -0.77 -5.94 1.97
CA THR A 139 -1.02 -5.97 0.53
C THR A 139 -0.80 -7.36 -0.03
N VAL A 140 -1.72 -7.83 -0.85
CA VAL A 140 -1.64 -9.11 -1.53
C VAL A 140 -1.84 -8.93 -3.02
N LEU A 141 -1.06 -9.64 -3.83
CA LEU A 141 -1.17 -9.71 -5.29
C LEU A 141 -0.98 -11.17 -5.72
N GLU A 142 -1.52 -11.50 -6.88
CA GLU A 142 -1.29 -12.79 -7.51
C GLU A 142 0.16 -12.99 -7.98
N PRO A 143 0.59 -14.25 -8.12
CA PRO A 143 1.92 -14.59 -8.65
C PRO A 143 2.18 -14.02 -10.06
N ASP A 144 1.16 -13.93 -10.91
CA ASP A 144 1.24 -13.44 -12.29
C ASP A 144 1.12 -11.91 -12.43
N ALA A 145 0.91 -11.18 -11.33
CA ALA A 145 0.85 -9.72 -11.34
C ALA A 145 2.13 -9.05 -11.89
N GLY A 146 3.29 -9.73 -11.74
CA GLY A 146 4.55 -9.35 -12.36
C GLY A 146 4.91 -7.86 -12.20
N ILE A 147 5.51 -7.29 -13.24
CA ILE A 147 5.89 -5.86 -13.28
C ILE A 147 4.75 -4.94 -13.70
N PHE A 148 3.65 -5.47 -14.25
CA PHE A 148 2.57 -4.66 -14.84
C PHE A 148 1.58 -4.12 -13.80
N SER A 149 1.50 -4.73 -12.64
CA SER A 149 0.64 -4.27 -11.55
C SER A 149 1.45 -3.45 -10.56
N VAL A 150 1.21 -2.13 -10.52
CA VAL A 150 1.82 -1.25 -9.50
C VAL A 150 0.75 -0.92 -8.46
N PRO A 151 0.76 -1.58 -7.29
CA PRO A 151 -0.29 -1.39 -6.29
C PRO A 151 -0.18 -0.02 -5.63
N SER A 152 -0.99 0.94 -6.09
CA SER A 152 -1.01 2.32 -5.59
C SER A 152 -1.28 2.42 -4.08
N LYS A 153 -1.99 1.45 -3.49
CA LYS A 153 -2.22 1.39 -2.04
C LYS A 153 -0.92 1.36 -1.22
N VAL A 154 0.14 0.74 -1.73
CA VAL A 154 1.45 0.69 -1.04
C VAL A 154 2.02 2.10 -0.88
N LEU A 155 1.84 2.98 -1.87
CA LEU A 155 2.29 4.37 -1.77
C LEU A 155 1.53 5.12 -0.66
N THR A 156 0.23 4.90 -0.56
CA THR A 156 -0.61 5.47 0.52
C THR A 156 -0.19 4.91 1.89
N TYR A 157 0.10 3.61 1.96
CA TYR A 157 0.53 2.94 3.18
C TYR A 157 1.89 3.46 3.71
N LEU A 158 2.82 3.75 2.81
CA LEU A 158 4.11 4.36 3.18
C LEU A 158 3.95 5.71 3.88
N CYS A 159 2.85 6.44 3.61
CA CYS A 159 2.56 7.71 4.29
C CYS A 159 2.08 7.53 5.73
N ALA A 160 1.50 6.39 6.07
CA ALA A 160 0.79 6.18 7.34
C ALA A 160 1.71 5.91 8.54
N GLN A 161 3.01 5.76 8.31
CA GLN A 161 3.98 5.37 9.37
C GLN A 161 3.54 4.08 10.11
N ARG A 162 3.21 3.06 9.32
CA ARG A 162 2.93 1.69 9.78
C ARG A 162 3.79 0.70 8.99
N PRO A 163 4.27 -0.39 9.60
CA PRO A 163 5.01 -1.42 8.87
C PRO A 163 4.12 -2.06 7.82
N LEU A 164 4.71 -2.43 6.67
CA LEU A 164 3.99 -3.09 5.60
C LEU A 164 4.30 -4.58 5.58
N LEU A 165 3.28 -5.39 5.31
CA LEU A 165 3.37 -6.83 5.06
C LEU A 165 2.84 -7.13 3.66
N LEU A 166 3.69 -7.62 2.78
CA LEU A 166 3.35 -7.88 1.39
C LEU A 166 3.46 -9.38 1.06
N ALA A 167 2.41 -9.92 0.42
CA ALA A 167 2.49 -11.13 -0.40
C ALA A 167 2.42 -10.68 -1.87
N VAL A 168 3.56 -10.37 -2.46
CA VAL A 168 3.70 -9.71 -3.76
C VAL A 168 4.93 -10.27 -4.47
N PRO A 169 4.86 -10.55 -5.80
CA PRO A 169 6.03 -11.06 -6.53
C PRO A 169 7.26 -10.18 -6.34
N GLY A 170 8.42 -10.78 -6.10
CA GLY A 170 9.69 -10.07 -5.83
C GLY A 170 10.12 -9.13 -6.96
N VAL A 171 9.74 -9.45 -8.21
CA VAL A 171 9.97 -8.60 -9.39
C VAL A 171 9.08 -7.35 -9.42
N ASN A 172 8.02 -7.30 -8.63
CA ASN A 172 7.10 -6.17 -8.60
C ASN A 172 7.74 -4.95 -7.93
N LEU A 173 7.43 -3.76 -8.46
CA LEU A 173 7.98 -2.50 -7.94
C LEU A 173 7.67 -2.31 -6.45
N ALA A 174 6.48 -2.68 -6.00
CA ALA A 174 6.10 -2.55 -4.59
C ALA A 174 7.00 -3.41 -3.69
N SER A 175 7.23 -4.67 -4.05
CA SER A 175 8.13 -5.55 -3.30
C SER A 175 9.54 -4.97 -3.24
N ARG A 176 10.10 -4.54 -4.39
CA ARG A 176 11.44 -3.95 -4.47
C ARG A 176 11.57 -2.68 -3.60
N VAL A 177 10.56 -1.80 -3.61
CA VAL A 177 10.55 -0.59 -2.77
C VAL A 177 10.56 -0.98 -1.29
N ILE A 178 9.70 -1.90 -0.86
CA ILE A 178 9.62 -2.28 0.56
C ILE A 178 10.91 -2.96 1.04
N VAL A 179 11.52 -3.80 0.22
CA VAL A 179 12.80 -4.46 0.54
C VAL A 179 13.93 -3.42 0.60
N ALA A 180 14.04 -2.55 -0.40
CA ALA A 180 15.11 -1.54 -0.47
C ALA A 180 15.03 -0.50 0.65
N THR A 181 13.83 -0.11 1.05
CA THR A 181 13.61 0.87 2.12
C THR A 181 13.55 0.26 3.51
N GLN A 182 13.42 -1.07 3.60
CA GLN A 182 13.13 -1.78 4.86
C GLN A 182 11.83 -1.32 5.55
N ALA A 183 10.87 -0.83 4.76
CA ALA A 183 9.59 -0.33 5.27
C ALA A 183 8.63 -1.45 5.71
N GLY A 184 9.06 -2.71 5.63
CA GLY A 184 8.24 -3.86 5.97
C GLY A 184 8.88 -5.17 5.52
N ILE A 185 8.03 -6.19 5.38
CA ILE A 185 8.43 -7.51 4.90
C ILE A 185 7.63 -7.84 3.64
N SER A 186 8.32 -8.28 2.59
CA SER A 186 7.72 -8.78 1.37
C SER A 186 8.09 -10.24 1.15
N VAL A 187 7.11 -11.06 0.83
CA VAL A 187 7.28 -12.49 0.50
C VAL A 187 6.62 -12.81 -0.82
N GLU A 188 7.00 -13.90 -1.45
CA GLU A 188 6.33 -14.38 -2.66
C GLU A 188 4.87 -14.75 -2.36
N PRO A 189 3.91 -14.48 -3.27
CA PRO A 189 2.49 -14.79 -3.05
C PRO A 189 2.22 -16.28 -2.81
N THR A 190 3.11 -17.16 -3.25
CA THR A 190 3.03 -18.63 -3.07
C THR A 190 3.63 -19.11 -1.76
N ASP A 191 4.37 -18.25 -1.03
CA ASP A 191 4.97 -18.59 0.27
C ASP A 191 4.04 -18.19 1.42
N LEU A 192 2.88 -18.86 1.51
CA LEU A 192 1.95 -18.61 2.62
C LEU A 192 2.60 -18.83 4.00
N PRO A 193 3.38 -19.90 4.26
CA PRO A 193 4.05 -20.05 5.55
C PRO A 193 5.02 -18.89 5.85
N GLY A 194 5.75 -18.38 4.86
CA GLY A 194 6.61 -17.21 4.99
C GLY A 194 5.82 -15.96 5.32
N PHE A 195 4.68 -15.75 4.69
CA PHE A 195 3.78 -14.64 4.97
C PHE A 195 3.28 -14.66 6.42
N LEU A 196 2.82 -15.81 6.90
CA LEU A 196 2.33 -15.98 8.26
C LEU A 196 3.45 -15.80 9.30
N ARG A 197 4.67 -16.30 9.03
CA ARG A 197 5.84 -16.03 9.89
C ARG A 197 6.20 -14.56 9.90
N ALA A 198 6.12 -13.87 8.76
CA ALA A 198 6.38 -12.43 8.65
C ALA A 198 5.35 -11.61 9.45
N ALA A 199 4.07 -11.98 9.37
CA ALA A 199 3.00 -11.38 10.17
C ALA A 199 3.31 -11.50 11.67
N GLU A 200 3.66 -12.69 12.13
CA GLU A 200 4.01 -12.92 13.54
C GLU A 200 5.29 -12.16 13.95
N SER A 201 6.28 -12.09 13.08
CA SER A 201 7.52 -11.33 13.35
C SER A 201 7.25 -9.83 13.54
N LEU A 202 6.35 -9.23 12.77
CA LEU A 202 5.96 -7.83 12.96
C LEU A 202 5.11 -7.65 14.21
N ARG A 203 4.26 -8.61 14.55
CA ARG A 203 3.42 -8.55 15.74
C ARG A 203 4.23 -8.72 17.03
N SER A 204 5.15 -9.65 17.07
CA SER A 204 5.90 -10.02 18.29
C SER A 204 7.16 -9.18 18.52
N ASN A 205 7.58 -8.36 17.56
CA ASN A 205 8.75 -7.49 17.67
C ASN A 205 8.41 -6.01 17.42
N PRO A 206 7.95 -5.28 18.44
CA PRO A 206 7.55 -3.87 18.31
C PRO A 206 8.69 -2.96 17.79
N SER A 207 9.94 -3.23 18.21
CA SER A 207 11.09 -2.42 17.77
C SER A 207 11.33 -2.56 16.27
N ARG A 208 11.21 -3.78 15.72
CA ARG A 208 11.28 -4.02 14.27
C ARG A 208 10.12 -3.35 13.53
N ALA A 209 8.91 -3.51 14.03
CA ALA A 209 7.73 -2.89 13.45
C ALA A 209 7.88 -1.36 13.39
N GLN A 210 8.33 -0.74 14.47
CA GLN A 210 8.56 0.71 14.53
C GLN A 210 9.67 1.16 13.56
N ALA A 211 10.77 0.42 13.46
CA ALA A 211 11.83 0.73 12.50
C ALA A 211 11.30 0.69 11.06
N CYS A 212 10.53 -0.33 10.68
CA CYS A 212 9.88 -0.43 9.37
C CYS A 212 8.92 0.75 9.12
N ALA A 213 8.10 1.08 10.10
CA ALA A 213 7.14 2.18 10.03
C ALA A 213 7.83 3.53 9.75
N THR A 214 8.90 3.81 10.49
CA THR A 214 9.71 5.03 10.32
C THR A 214 10.37 5.06 8.94
N ALA A 215 10.96 3.97 8.50
CA ALA A 215 11.62 3.87 7.20
C ALA A 215 10.64 4.14 6.04
N GLY A 216 9.41 3.59 6.12
CA GLY A 216 8.35 3.85 5.15
C GLY A 216 7.97 5.32 5.07
N ARG A 217 7.78 5.98 6.20
CA ARG A 217 7.43 7.40 6.27
C ARG A 217 8.55 8.28 5.72
N VAL A 218 9.80 8.02 6.09
CA VAL A 218 10.97 8.77 5.58
C VAL A 218 11.05 8.65 4.06
N TYR A 219 10.86 7.46 3.51
CA TYR A 219 10.82 7.28 2.05
C TYR A 219 9.70 8.13 1.41
N ALA A 220 8.49 8.12 1.96
CA ALA A 220 7.38 8.90 1.44
C ALA A 220 7.68 10.41 1.45
N GLU A 221 8.26 10.93 2.53
CA GLU A 221 8.63 12.34 2.66
C GLU A 221 9.73 12.76 1.67
N GLN A 222 10.67 11.88 1.40
CA GLN A 222 11.73 12.13 0.43
C GLN A 222 11.26 12.06 -1.03
N THR A 223 10.27 11.20 -1.33
CA THR A 223 9.90 10.87 -2.72
C THR A 223 8.59 11.49 -3.18
N PHE A 224 7.61 11.74 -2.29
CA PHE A 224 6.27 12.18 -2.66
C PHE A 224 6.07 13.70 -2.56
N ASN A 225 7.16 14.46 -2.66
CA ASN A 225 7.06 15.92 -2.71
C ASN A 225 6.40 16.37 -4.02
N ILE A 226 5.18 16.87 -3.92
CA ILE A 226 4.36 17.23 -5.09
C ILE A 226 4.96 18.34 -5.94
N GLU A 227 5.68 19.29 -5.33
CA GLU A 227 6.32 20.40 -6.06
C GLU A 227 7.45 19.90 -6.94
N ARG A 228 8.30 19.00 -6.40
CA ARG A 228 9.36 18.35 -7.18
C ARG A 228 8.80 17.49 -8.30
N ILE A 229 7.71 16.76 -8.04
CA ILE A 229 7.04 15.93 -9.05
C ILE A 229 6.45 16.82 -10.14
N ALA A 230 5.72 17.88 -9.77
CA ALA A 230 5.15 18.84 -10.72
C ALA A 230 6.24 19.48 -11.59
N ALA A 231 7.36 19.91 -11.01
CA ALA A 231 8.47 20.47 -11.77
C ALA A 231 9.04 19.48 -12.82
N ARG A 232 9.09 18.18 -12.50
CA ARG A 232 9.50 17.14 -13.48
C ARG A 232 8.49 17.01 -14.62
N PHE A 233 7.19 17.06 -14.35
CA PHE A 233 6.15 17.05 -15.39
C PHE A 233 6.24 18.32 -16.26
N CYS A 234 6.40 19.50 -15.65
CA CYS A 234 6.56 20.75 -16.40
C CYS A 234 7.76 20.71 -17.34
N LYS A 235 8.87 20.09 -16.92
CA LYS A 235 10.04 19.90 -17.78
C LYS A 235 9.71 19.01 -19.00
N VAL A 236 8.95 17.93 -18.83
CA VAL A 236 8.52 17.08 -19.95
C VAL A 236 7.59 17.82 -20.90
N LEU A 237 6.72 18.67 -20.36
CA LEU A 237 5.75 19.46 -21.13
C LEU A 237 6.35 20.75 -21.73
N ALA A 238 7.61 21.06 -21.46
CA ALA A 238 8.29 22.30 -21.85
C ALA A 238 7.53 23.58 -21.41
N ILE A 239 6.92 23.53 -20.21
CA ILE A 239 6.21 24.69 -19.61
C ILE A 239 6.91 25.14 -18.32
N PRO A 240 6.75 26.41 -17.90
CA PRO A 240 7.28 26.88 -16.63
C PRO A 240 6.76 26.05 -15.44
N ALA A 241 7.64 25.78 -14.47
CA ALA A 241 7.21 25.16 -13.22
C ALA A 241 6.28 26.11 -12.45
N PRO A 242 5.23 25.60 -11.77
CA PRO A 242 4.38 26.42 -10.93
C PRO A 242 5.20 27.05 -9.80
N GLU A 243 4.90 28.30 -9.45
CA GLU A 243 5.48 28.90 -8.25
C GLU A 243 5.11 28.07 -7.00
N PRO A 244 6.04 27.95 -6.03
CA PRO A 244 5.74 27.27 -4.79
C PRO A 244 4.51 27.92 -4.14
N ARG A 245 3.47 27.14 -3.87
CA ARG A 245 2.34 27.64 -3.10
C ARG A 245 2.85 28.05 -1.73
N GLN A 246 2.76 29.33 -1.40
CA GLN A 246 2.92 29.75 -0.01
C GLN A 246 1.96 28.92 0.83
N ALA A 247 2.48 28.28 1.90
CA ALA A 247 1.67 27.53 2.82
C ALA A 247 0.53 28.47 3.27
N LEU A 248 -0.70 28.14 2.90
CA LEU A 248 -1.88 28.78 3.46
C LEU A 248 -1.75 28.57 4.97
N ALA A 249 -1.43 29.64 5.69
CA ALA A 249 -1.47 29.63 7.13
C ALA A 249 -2.85 29.11 7.54
N ALA A 250 -2.87 28.02 8.31
CA ALA A 250 -4.09 27.46 8.84
C ALA A 250 -4.77 28.56 9.68
N VAL A 251 -5.94 29.00 9.21
CA VAL A 251 -6.90 29.81 9.97
C VAL A 251 -7.80 28.86 10.74
#